data_1ba43aa83296f55c9d35a472454955be
#
_entry.id   1ba43aa83296f55c9d35a472454955be
#
_cell.length_a   1.000
_cell.length_b   1.000
_cell.length_c   1.000
_cell.angle_alpha   90.00
_cell.angle_beta   90.00
_cell.angle_gamma   90.00
#
_symmetry.space_group_name_H-M   'P 1'
#
loop_
_entity.id
_entity.type
_entity.pdbx_description
1 polymer ?
#
loop_
_entity_poly.entity_id
_entity_poly.type
_entity_poly.pdbx_seq_one_letter_code
_entity_poly.pdbx_strand_id
1 'polypeptide(L)'
;MSRYQTIARSQPGVLETNKVLRNTYALLSMTLLFSAGAAGLSMALNLPHPGIVVTLVGYFGLLFLTTKLRNSGWGLVSVFALTGFMGYTLGPILSLYLALPNGPQIVMTALGGTGAIFLGLSGYALVTRKDFSFMGGFLAVGLLVVILAMIANIFLAIPALTMTLSA
;
A
#
# COMPACT_ATOMS: atom_id res chain seq x y z
N MET A 1 -13.05 15.22 51.49
CA MET A 1 -11.96 14.32 51.06
C MET A 1 -12.24 13.82 49.66
N SER A 2 -11.65 14.46 48.71
CA SER A 2 -11.84 14.17 47.27
C SER A 2 -10.85 13.07 46.86
N ARG A 3 -11.37 11.91 46.49
CA ARG A 3 -10.56 10.83 45.88
C ARG A 3 -10.33 11.17 44.41
N TYR A 4 -9.18 11.69 44.10
CA TYR A 4 -8.71 11.71 42.73
C TYR A 4 -8.38 10.28 42.31
N GLN A 5 -9.29 9.65 41.57
CA GLN A 5 -8.99 8.42 40.87
C GLN A 5 -8.06 8.80 39.70
N THR A 6 -6.79 8.56 39.94
CA THR A 6 -5.78 8.58 38.88
C THR A 6 -6.13 7.46 37.92
N ILE A 7 -6.75 7.77 36.80
CA ILE A 7 -6.90 6.85 35.69
C ILE A 7 -5.48 6.62 35.16
N ALA A 8 -4.83 5.57 35.69
CA ALA A 8 -3.62 5.07 35.10
C ALA A 8 -3.98 4.60 33.67
N ARG A 9 -3.67 5.43 32.68
CA ARG A 9 -3.61 5.00 31.29
C ARG A 9 -2.58 3.88 31.26
N SER A 10 -3.05 2.65 31.22
CA SER A 10 -2.22 1.48 31.01
C SER A 10 -1.56 1.68 29.63
N GLN A 11 -0.30 2.05 29.62
CA GLN A 11 0.51 1.99 28.40
C GLN A 11 0.52 0.52 27.98
N PRO A 12 0.16 0.21 26.72
CA PRO A 12 0.20 -1.17 26.25
C PRO A 12 1.61 -1.72 26.49
N GLY A 13 1.68 -2.84 27.19
CA GLY A 13 2.96 -3.45 27.55
C GLY A 13 3.77 -3.76 26.29
N VAL A 14 5.09 -3.70 26.38
CA VAL A 14 6.02 -3.97 25.26
C VAL A 14 5.71 -5.31 24.58
N LEU A 15 5.19 -6.29 25.33
CA LEU A 15 4.77 -7.60 24.81
C LEU A 15 3.51 -7.53 23.94
N GLU A 16 2.55 -6.68 24.30
CA GLU A 16 1.33 -6.47 23.50
C GLU A 16 1.65 -5.74 22.20
N THR A 17 2.50 -4.73 22.25
CA THR A 17 2.97 -4.01 21.05
C THR A 17 3.69 -4.95 20.07
N ASN A 18 4.56 -5.84 20.57
CA ASN A 18 5.25 -6.82 19.73
C ASN A 18 4.29 -7.84 19.08
N LYS A 19 3.23 -8.26 19.80
CA LYS A 19 2.23 -9.17 19.24
C LYS A 19 1.39 -8.51 18.15
N VAL A 20 0.96 -7.27 18.37
CA VAL A 20 0.21 -6.49 17.38
C VAL A 20 1.05 -6.27 16.11
N LEU A 21 2.29 -5.82 16.27
CA LEU A 21 3.22 -5.64 15.15
C LEU A 21 3.40 -6.92 14.35
N ARG A 22 3.70 -8.04 15.02
CA ARG A 22 3.87 -9.33 14.35
C ARG A 22 2.64 -9.77 13.59
N ASN A 23 1.45 -9.61 14.17
CA ASN A 23 0.21 -9.97 13.51
C ASN A 23 -0.08 -9.06 12.30
N THR A 24 0.22 -7.76 12.40
CA THR A 24 0.07 -6.81 11.30
C THR A 24 1.00 -7.15 10.13
N TYR A 25 2.27 -7.44 10.41
CA TYR A 25 3.22 -7.86 9.36
C TYR A 25 2.87 -9.21 8.74
N ALA A 26 2.38 -10.17 9.55
CA ALA A 26 1.92 -11.45 9.03
C ALA A 26 0.71 -11.27 8.09
N LEU A 27 -0.27 -10.46 8.50
CA LEU A 27 -1.43 -10.15 7.67
C LEU A 27 -1.04 -9.41 6.39
N LEU A 28 -0.15 -8.41 6.49
CA LEU A 28 0.39 -7.68 5.34
C LEU A 28 1.09 -8.63 4.36
N SER A 29 1.91 -9.54 4.86
CA SER A 29 2.59 -10.53 4.02
C SER A 29 1.60 -11.44 3.31
N MET A 30 0.57 -11.93 4.00
CA MET A 30 -0.47 -12.77 3.40
C MET A 30 -1.26 -12.03 2.32
N THR A 31 -1.63 -10.77 2.55
CA THR A 31 -2.36 -9.96 1.56
C THR A 31 -1.50 -9.64 0.35
N LEU A 32 -0.20 -9.39 0.53
CA LEU A 32 0.75 -9.17 -0.57
C LEU A 32 0.94 -10.43 -1.41
N LEU A 33 1.11 -11.60 -0.78
CA LEU A 33 1.22 -12.88 -1.47
C LEU A 33 -0.07 -13.20 -2.25
N PHE A 34 -1.22 -12.95 -1.64
CA PHE A 34 -2.51 -13.14 -2.30
C PHE A 34 -2.68 -12.21 -3.51
N SER A 35 -2.32 -10.93 -3.36
CA SER A 35 -2.33 -9.96 -4.45
C SER A 35 -1.37 -10.36 -5.58
N ALA A 36 -0.15 -10.82 -5.24
CA ALA A 36 0.81 -11.31 -6.22
C ALA A 36 0.30 -12.56 -6.95
N GLY A 37 -0.35 -13.48 -6.22
CA GLY A 37 -1.01 -14.65 -6.82
C GLY A 37 -2.14 -14.26 -7.77
N ALA A 38 -2.98 -13.29 -7.39
CA ALA A 38 -4.04 -12.77 -8.25
C ALA A 38 -3.49 -12.08 -9.51
N ALA A 39 -2.40 -11.31 -9.39
CA ALA A 39 -1.71 -10.70 -10.53
C ALA A 39 -1.13 -11.76 -11.47
N GLY A 40 -0.43 -12.76 -10.92
CA GLY A 40 0.13 -13.88 -11.69
C GLY A 40 -0.95 -14.69 -12.42
N LEU A 41 -2.08 -14.95 -11.75
CA LEU A 41 -3.22 -15.65 -12.37
C LEU A 41 -3.85 -14.81 -13.48
N SER A 42 -4.01 -13.50 -13.27
CA SER A 42 -4.51 -12.56 -14.28
C SER A 42 -3.62 -12.54 -15.52
N MET A 43 -2.30 -12.54 -15.33
CA MET A 43 -1.32 -12.64 -16.43
C MET A 43 -1.40 -14.00 -17.15
N ALA A 44 -1.42 -15.11 -16.41
CA ALA A 44 -1.45 -16.45 -16.97
C ALA A 44 -2.72 -16.71 -17.81
N LEU A 45 -3.84 -16.15 -17.40
CA LEU A 45 -5.12 -16.25 -18.11
C LEU A 45 -5.31 -15.18 -19.17
N ASN A 46 -4.34 -14.27 -19.37
CA ASN A 46 -4.43 -13.13 -20.27
C ASN A 46 -5.73 -12.33 -20.09
N LEU A 47 -6.11 -12.08 -18.84
CA LEU A 47 -7.34 -11.36 -18.54
C LEU A 47 -7.23 -9.91 -19.00
N PRO A 48 -8.27 -9.34 -19.63
CA PRO A 48 -8.24 -7.97 -20.06
C PRO A 48 -8.29 -7.02 -18.87
N HIS A 49 -7.68 -5.84 -19.03
CA HIS A 49 -7.81 -4.78 -18.04
C HIS A 49 -9.26 -4.31 -17.99
N PRO A 50 -9.87 -4.21 -16.80
CA PRO A 50 -11.31 -3.90 -16.65
C PRO A 50 -11.69 -2.49 -17.05
N GLY A 51 -10.71 -1.67 -17.43
CA GLY A 51 -10.91 -0.26 -17.72
C GLY A 51 -10.88 0.64 -16.48
N ILE A 52 -10.60 1.92 -16.70
CA ILE A 52 -10.36 2.86 -15.61
C ILE A 52 -11.59 3.07 -14.72
N VAL A 53 -12.79 3.10 -15.31
CA VAL A 53 -14.04 3.32 -14.57
C VAL A 53 -14.32 2.15 -13.62
N VAL A 54 -14.24 0.91 -14.13
CA VAL A 54 -14.47 -0.30 -13.31
C VAL A 54 -13.41 -0.43 -12.24
N THR A 55 -12.16 -0.09 -12.55
CA THR A 55 -11.06 -0.10 -11.57
C THR A 55 -11.30 0.89 -10.45
N LEU A 56 -11.69 2.13 -10.75
CA LEU A 56 -11.96 3.15 -9.74
C LEU A 56 -13.18 2.79 -8.89
N VAL A 57 -14.29 2.40 -9.52
CA VAL A 57 -15.51 2.02 -8.80
C VAL A 57 -15.27 0.79 -7.92
N GLY A 58 -14.58 -0.22 -8.45
CA GLY A 58 -14.21 -1.42 -7.68
C GLY A 58 -13.28 -1.10 -6.51
N TYR A 59 -12.25 -0.30 -6.75
CA TYR A 59 -11.30 0.10 -5.71
C TYR A 59 -11.99 0.88 -4.58
N PHE A 60 -12.68 1.97 -4.90
CA PHE A 60 -13.36 2.79 -3.89
C PHE A 60 -14.51 2.04 -3.22
N GLY A 61 -15.24 1.21 -3.96
CA GLY A 61 -16.31 0.37 -3.41
C GLY A 61 -15.79 -0.65 -2.40
N LEU A 62 -14.71 -1.37 -2.74
CA LEU A 62 -14.07 -2.32 -1.83
C LEU A 62 -13.38 -1.63 -0.66
N LEU A 63 -12.78 -0.46 -0.86
CA LEU A 63 -12.19 0.33 0.20
C LEU A 63 -13.25 0.82 1.20
N PHE A 64 -14.38 1.31 0.70
CA PHE A 64 -15.52 1.68 1.54
C PHE A 64 -16.08 0.48 2.31
N LEU A 65 -16.22 -0.67 1.64
CA LEU A 65 -16.67 -1.91 2.27
C LEU A 65 -15.70 -2.36 3.37
N THR A 66 -14.41 -2.29 3.12
CA THR A 66 -13.37 -2.64 4.09
C THR A 66 -13.42 -1.73 5.31
N THR A 67 -13.58 -0.41 5.12
CA THR A 67 -13.71 0.53 6.23
C THR A 67 -15.00 0.32 7.03
N LYS A 68 -16.10 -0.01 6.39
CA LYS A 68 -17.39 -0.31 7.04
C LYS A 68 -17.35 -1.60 7.85
N LEU A 69 -16.67 -2.62 7.33
CA LEU A 69 -16.58 -3.96 7.94
C LEU A 69 -15.39 -4.14 8.88
N ARG A 70 -14.59 -3.10 9.11
CA ARG A 70 -13.32 -3.17 9.89
C ARG A 70 -13.47 -3.77 11.29
N ASN A 71 -14.65 -3.65 11.91
CA ASN A 71 -14.93 -4.15 13.26
C ASN A 71 -15.58 -5.54 13.25
N SER A 72 -15.68 -6.20 12.09
CA SER A 72 -16.26 -7.53 11.91
C SER A 72 -15.23 -8.50 11.34
N GLY A 73 -15.42 -9.81 11.54
CA GLY A 73 -14.62 -10.84 10.87
C GLY A 73 -14.66 -10.75 9.34
N TRP A 74 -15.74 -10.19 8.79
CA TRP A 74 -15.87 -9.88 7.36
C TRP A 74 -14.90 -8.79 6.87
N GLY A 75 -14.35 -7.99 7.78
CA GLY A 75 -13.31 -7.02 7.45
C GLY A 75 -12.07 -7.68 6.85
N LEU A 76 -11.67 -8.84 7.37
CA LEU A 76 -10.55 -9.58 6.81
C LEU A 76 -10.84 -10.05 5.38
N VAL A 77 -12.02 -10.60 5.13
CA VAL A 77 -12.43 -11.03 3.78
C VAL A 77 -12.44 -9.84 2.81
N SER A 78 -12.93 -8.68 3.24
CA SER A 78 -12.97 -7.48 2.41
C SER A 78 -11.56 -6.93 2.09
N VAL A 79 -10.60 -7.05 3.00
CA VAL A 79 -9.19 -6.71 2.74
C VAL A 79 -8.60 -7.63 1.67
N PHE A 80 -8.83 -8.95 1.78
CA PHE A 80 -8.38 -9.90 0.76
C PHE A 80 -9.05 -9.66 -0.59
N ALA A 81 -10.36 -9.33 -0.61
CA ALA A 81 -11.05 -8.97 -1.84
C ALA A 81 -10.46 -7.71 -2.48
N LEU A 82 -10.16 -6.68 -1.67
CA LEU A 82 -9.52 -5.45 -2.14
C LEU A 82 -8.13 -5.73 -2.72
N THR A 83 -7.27 -6.45 -1.98
CA THR A 83 -5.90 -6.76 -2.44
C THR A 83 -5.89 -7.69 -3.64
N GLY A 84 -6.80 -8.66 -3.72
CA GLY A 84 -7.00 -9.52 -4.88
C GLY A 84 -7.44 -8.75 -6.11
N PHE A 85 -8.38 -7.81 -5.96
CA PHE A 85 -8.81 -6.93 -7.04
C PHE A 85 -7.68 -6.03 -7.54
N MET A 86 -6.87 -5.46 -6.63
CA MET A 86 -5.67 -4.71 -6.99
C MET A 86 -4.66 -5.59 -7.75
N GLY A 87 -4.42 -6.82 -7.29
CA GLY A 87 -3.57 -7.78 -7.99
C GLY A 87 -4.09 -8.10 -9.39
N TYR A 88 -5.40 -8.35 -9.51
CA TYR A 88 -6.04 -8.60 -10.81
C TYR A 88 -5.83 -7.45 -11.80
N THR A 89 -6.03 -6.20 -11.37
CA THR A 89 -5.85 -5.03 -12.24
C THR A 89 -4.38 -4.77 -12.58
N LEU A 90 -3.45 -5.18 -11.71
CA LEU A 90 -2.01 -5.05 -11.93
C LEU A 90 -1.49 -6.05 -12.97
N GLY A 91 -2.07 -7.25 -13.08
CA GLY A 91 -1.64 -8.29 -14.00
C GLY A 91 -1.50 -7.84 -15.45
N PRO A 92 -2.55 -7.29 -16.10
CA PRO A 92 -2.47 -6.77 -17.46
C PRO A 92 -1.43 -5.66 -17.64
N ILE A 93 -1.27 -4.80 -16.64
CA ILE A 93 -0.26 -3.73 -16.65
C ILE A 93 1.15 -4.33 -16.64
N LEU A 94 1.41 -5.29 -15.77
CA LEU A 94 2.69 -6.01 -15.72
C LEU A 94 2.98 -6.74 -17.04
N SER A 95 1.97 -7.37 -17.66
CA SER A 95 2.12 -8.04 -18.95
C SER A 95 2.57 -7.07 -20.04
N LEU A 96 2.04 -5.83 -20.06
CA LEU A 96 2.48 -4.80 -20.99
C LEU A 96 3.95 -4.39 -20.77
N TYR A 97 4.35 -4.19 -19.51
CA TYR A 97 5.75 -3.85 -19.19
C TYR A 97 6.70 -4.99 -19.52
N LEU A 98 6.33 -6.24 -19.22
CA LEU A 98 7.16 -7.41 -19.51
C LEU A 98 7.34 -7.68 -21.01
N ALA A 99 6.41 -7.19 -21.85
CA ALA A 99 6.52 -7.26 -23.31
C ALA A 99 7.54 -6.26 -23.91
N LEU A 100 8.01 -5.27 -23.14
CA LEU A 100 9.04 -4.35 -23.58
C LEU A 100 10.41 -5.05 -23.69
N PRO A 101 11.32 -4.58 -24.57
CA PRO A 101 12.65 -5.21 -24.77
C PRO A 101 13.47 -5.39 -23.47
N ASN A 102 13.36 -4.46 -22.53
CA ASN A 102 14.00 -4.51 -21.20
C ASN A 102 13.00 -4.68 -20.06
N GLY A 103 11.78 -5.14 -20.37
CA GLY A 103 10.66 -5.21 -19.43
C GLY A 103 10.96 -5.99 -18.16
N PRO A 104 11.50 -7.23 -18.23
CA PRO A 104 11.84 -8.00 -17.03
C PRO A 104 12.83 -7.28 -16.12
N GLN A 105 13.84 -6.62 -16.67
CA GLN A 105 14.81 -5.85 -15.89
C GLN A 105 14.18 -4.64 -15.19
N ILE A 106 13.31 -3.91 -15.88
CA ILE A 106 12.58 -2.76 -15.32
C ILE A 106 11.72 -3.21 -14.13
N VAL A 107 10.94 -4.28 -14.32
CA VAL A 107 10.07 -4.82 -13.27
C VAL A 107 10.88 -5.34 -12.09
N MET A 108 11.96 -6.10 -12.33
CA MET A 108 12.82 -6.61 -11.27
C MET A 108 13.50 -5.49 -10.48
N THR A 109 13.98 -4.44 -11.16
CA THR A 109 14.61 -3.29 -10.51
C THR A 109 13.60 -2.52 -9.66
N ALA A 110 12.38 -2.29 -10.18
CA ALA A 110 11.33 -1.62 -9.45
C ALA A 110 10.90 -2.41 -8.20
N LEU A 111 10.65 -3.72 -8.34
CA LEU A 111 10.26 -4.58 -7.22
C LEU A 111 11.39 -4.75 -6.21
N GLY A 112 12.62 -4.97 -6.69
CA GLY A 112 13.80 -5.10 -5.84
C GLY A 112 14.10 -3.82 -5.07
N GLY A 113 14.05 -2.67 -5.73
CA GLY A 113 14.23 -1.36 -5.10
C GLY A 113 13.16 -1.07 -4.05
N THR A 114 11.89 -1.29 -4.40
CA THR A 114 10.77 -1.14 -3.46
C THR A 114 10.91 -2.08 -2.26
N GLY A 115 11.26 -3.35 -2.50
CA GLY A 115 11.48 -4.33 -1.44
C GLY A 115 12.63 -3.94 -0.51
N ALA A 116 13.76 -3.50 -1.07
CA ALA A 116 14.92 -3.06 -0.30
C ALA A 116 14.59 -1.83 0.58
N ILE A 117 13.90 -0.83 0.02
CA ILE A 117 13.46 0.36 0.76
C ILE A 117 12.47 -0.04 1.87
N PHE A 118 11.51 -0.89 1.54
CA PHE A 118 10.51 -1.36 2.52
C PHE A 118 11.16 -2.11 3.68
N LEU A 119 12.07 -3.04 3.40
CA LEU A 119 12.78 -3.80 4.44
C LEU A 119 13.69 -2.89 5.26
N GLY A 120 14.40 -1.96 4.62
CA GLY A 120 15.27 -0.99 5.29
C GLY A 120 14.49 -0.09 6.25
N LEU A 121 13.38 0.50 5.79
CA LEU A 121 12.54 1.38 6.61
C LEU A 121 11.83 0.59 7.72
N SER A 122 11.32 -0.61 7.41
CA SER A 122 10.67 -1.48 8.41
C SER A 122 11.66 -1.91 9.49
N GLY A 123 12.88 -2.33 9.09
CA GLY A 123 13.94 -2.69 10.04
C GLY A 123 14.34 -1.49 10.89
N TYR A 124 14.50 -0.31 10.30
CA TYR A 124 14.80 0.92 11.03
C TYR A 124 13.70 1.27 12.04
N ALA A 125 12.43 1.21 11.63
CA ALA A 125 11.29 1.49 12.50
C ALA A 125 11.20 0.52 13.69
N LEU A 126 11.47 -0.78 13.47
CA LEU A 126 11.46 -1.79 14.52
C LEU A 126 12.60 -1.63 15.53
N VAL A 127 13.80 -1.24 15.05
CA VAL A 127 14.99 -1.09 15.92
C VAL A 127 14.98 0.23 16.68
N THR A 128 14.59 1.32 16.03
CA THR A 128 14.74 2.68 16.59
C THR A 128 13.71 3.00 17.66
N ARG A 129 12.55 2.33 17.68
CA ARG A 129 11.43 2.55 18.63
C ARG A 129 11.05 4.02 18.82
N LYS A 130 11.44 4.89 17.87
CA LYS A 130 11.10 6.32 17.89
C LYS A 130 9.67 6.52 17.43
N ASP A 131 9.02 7.51 18.01
CA ASP A 131 7.69 7.93 17.59
C ASP A 131 7.81 8.71 16.27
N PHE A 132 7.33 8.12 15.17
CA PHE A 132 7.34 8.72 13.83
C PHE A 132 6.08 9.54 13.55
N SER A 133 5.27 9.86 14.55
CA SER A 133 4.02 10.61 14.36
C SER A 133 4.23 11.95 13.67
N PHE A 134 5.38 12.63 13.89
CA PHE A 134 5.73 13.86 13.19
C PHE A 134 5.98 13.66 11.68
N MET A 135 6.45 12.47 11.27
CA MET A 135 6.67 12.14 9.86
C MET A 135 5.36 11.99 9.10
N GLY A 136 4.27 11.62 9.77
CA GLY A 136 2.96 11.49 9.15
C GLY A 136 2.50 12.79 8.50
N GLY A 137 2.67 13.91 9.16
CA GLY A 137 2.37 15.23 8.61
C GLY A 137 3.26 15.59 7.42
N PHE A 138 4.57 15.35 7.54
CA PHE A 138 5.52 15.60 6.44
C PHE A 138 5.22 14.74 5.20
N LEU A 139 4.93 13.44 5.40
CA LEU A 139 4.56 12.53 4.30
C LEU A 139 3.23 12.93 3.66
N ALA A 140 2.23 13.35 4.45
CA ALA A 140 0.94 13.80 3.93
C ALA A 140 1.10 15.05 3.05
N VAL A 141 1.89 16.02 3.49
CA VAL A 141 2.19 17.23 2.70
C VAL A 141 3.00 16.86 1.45
N GLY A 142 4.01 16.00 1.57
CA GLY A 142 4.79 15.52 0.43
C GLY A 142 3.92 14.82 -0.62
N LEU A 143 3.02 13.93 -0.19
CA LEU A 143 2.07 13.26 -1.07
C LEU A 143 1.15 14.26 -1.77
N LEU A 144 0.63 15.26 -1.04
CA LEU A 144 -0.24 16.30 -1.61
C LEU A 144 0.50 17.12 -2.67
N VAL A 145 1.76 17.49 -2.41
CA VAL A 145 2.61 18.20 -3.38
C VAL A 145 2.81 17.37 -4.64
N VAL A 146 3.10 16.06 -4.52
CA VAL A 146 3.25 15.16 -5.67
C VAL A 146 1.96 15.07 -6.48
N ILE A 147 0.81 14.93 -5.82
CA ILE A 147 -0.50 14.89 -6.51
C ILE A 147 -0.76 16.20 -7.25
N LEU A 148 -0.53 17.35 -6.62
CA LEU A 148 -0.69 18.65 -7.26
C LEU A 148 0.26 18.83 -8.44
N ALA A 149 1.51 18.38 -8.30
CA ALA A 149 2.50 18.40 -9.37
C ALA A 149 2.09 17.50 -10.55
N MET A 150 1.52 16.31 -10.29
CA MET A 150 0.96 15.44 -11.33
C MET A 150 -0.18 16.13 -12.08
N ILE A 151 -1.13 16.72 -11.36
CA ILE A 151 -2.25 17.45 -11.96
C ILE A 151 -1.73 18.62 -12.80
N ALA A 152 -0.82 19.42 -12.26
CA ALA A 152 -0.21 20.54 -12.97
C ALA A 152 0.54 20.07 -14.24
N ASN A 153 1.22 18.93 -14.17
CA ASN A 153 1.95 18.39 -15.32
C ASN A 153 1.02 17.96 -16.47
N ILE A 154 -0.22 17.52 -16.17
CA ILE A 154 -1.23 17.21 -17.19
C ILE A 154 -1.57 18.46 -18.02
N PHE A 155 -1.63 19.64 -17.37
CA PHE A 155 -1.96 20.90 -18.06
C PHE A 155 -0.75 21.56 -18.69
N LEU A 156 0.43 21.47 -18.07
CA LEU A 156 1.65 22.17 -18.48
C LEU A 156 2.55 21.33 -19.38
N ALA A 157 2.37 20.00 -19.39
CA ALA A 157 3.15 19.03 -20.20
C ALA A 157 4.67 19.28 -20.16
N ILE A 158 5.22 19.57 -18.96
CA ILE A 158 6.65 19.89 -18.77
C ILE A 158 7.46 18.58 -18.71
N PRO A 159 8.34 18.29 -19.69
CA PRO A 159 9.10 17.02 -19.73
C PRO A 159 9.98 16.80 -18.49
N ALA A 160 10.56 17.87 -17.95
CA ALA A 160 11.38 17.79 -16.73
C ALA A 160 10.57 17.36 -15.49
N LEU A 161 9.32 17.81 -15.36
CA LEU A 161 8.40 17.40 -14.29
C LEU A 161 8.00 15.93 -14.44
N THR A 162 7.76 15.45 -15.66
CA THR A 162 7.43 14.05 -15.94
C THR A 162 8.58 13.14 -15.49
N MET A 163 9.83 13.50 -15.78
CA MET A 163 11.00 12.72 -15.34
C MET A 163 11.17 12.69 -13.82
N THR A 164 10.97 13.82 -13.14
CA THR A 164 11.12 13.89 -11.67
C THR A 164 9.97 13.18 -10.92
N LEU A 165 8.77 13.15 -11.49
CA LEU A 165 7.63 12.45 -10.90
C LEU A 165 7.66 10.92 -11.13
N SER A 166 8.42 10.46 -12.14
CA SER A 166 8.58 9.05 -12.47
C SER A 166 9.82 8.40 -11.86
N ALA A 167 10.68 9.18 -11.21
CA ALA A 167 11.89 8.71 -10.50
C ALA A 167 11.57 8.37 -9.04
#